data_91d7ecf4f9f3471047cdfaecfb190d2f
#
_entry.id   91d7ecf4f9f3471047cdfaecfb190d2f
#
_cell.length_a   1.000
_cell.length_b   1.000
_cell.length_c   1.000
_cell.angle_alpha   90.00
_cell.angle_beta   90.00
_cell.angle_gamma   90.00
#
_symmetry.space_group_name_H-M   'P 1'
#
loop_
_entity.id
_entity.type
_entity.pdbx_description
1 polymer ?
#
loop_
_entity_poly.entity_id
_entity_poly.type
_entity_poly.pdbx_seq_one_letter_code
_entity_poly.pdbx_strand_id
1 'polypeptide(L)'
;MKEVTRERMDAFCEYLINEEKSEATVSKYLHDVAVFAEWLGTRDLEKIVVVEYKACLCEKYASASVNAALSSLNCFFAFCGWYDQRV
;
A
#
# COMPACT_ATOMS: atom_id res chain seq x y z
N MET A 1 5.99 -1.45 16.25
CA MET A 1 4.70 -1.02 15.68
C MET A 1 4.84 -0.75 14.19
N LYS A 2 3.92 -1.28 13.40
CA LYS A 2 3.92 -1.10 11.95
C LYS A 2 3.11 0.13 11.59
N GLU A 3 3.79 1.17 11.16
CA GLU A 3 3.15 2.44 10.78
C GLU A 3 3.58 2.88 9.39
N VAL A 4 2.66 3.50 8.67
CA VAL A 4 2.96 4.10 7.38
C VAL A 4 3.35 5.55 7.65
N THR A 5 4.65 5.79 7.81
CA THR A 5 5.18 7.12 8.09
C THR A 5 5.61 7.81 6.80
N ARG A 6 5.78 9.13 6.86
CA ARG A 6 6.27 9.89 5.72
C ARG A 6 7.68 9.43 5.32
N GLU A 7 8.51 9.13 6.31
CA GLU A 7 9.86 8.64 6.04
C GLU A 7 9.83 7.33 5.28
N ARG A 8 8.92 6.41 5.65
CA ARG A 8 8.76 5.14 4.92
C ARG A 8 8.25 5.38 3.51
N MET A 9 7.33 6.33 3.33
CA MET A 9 6.82 6.69 2.00
C MET A 9 7.93 7.25 1.12
N ASP A 10 8.75 8.15 1.67
CA ASP A 10 9.88 8.73 0.95
C ASP A 10 10.90 7.65 0.56
N ALA A 11 11.21 6.76 1.50
CA ALA A 11 12.11 5.64 1.24
C ALA A 11 11.56 4.70 0.17
N PHE A 12 10.26 4.44 0.19
CA PHE A 12 9.60 3.61 -0.81
C PHE A 12 9.65 4.28 -2.19
N CYS A 13 9.46 5.59 -2.24
CA CYS A 13 9.57 6.35 -3.49
C CYS A 13 10.96 6.19 -4.09
N GLU A 14 12.01 6.37 -3.29
CA GLU A 14 13.39 6.17 -3.75
C GLU A 14 13.64 4.74 -4.21
N TYR A 15 13.11 3.77 -3.48
CA TYR A 15 13.23 2.37 -3.85
C TYR A 15 12.63 2.12 -5.24
N LEU A 16 11.43 2.64 -5.49
CA LEU A 16 10.76 2.46 -6.80
C LEU A 16 11.54 3.13 -7.93
N ILE A 17 12.10 4.30 -7.68
CA ILE A 17 12.92 5.02 -8.66
C ILE A 17 14.18 4.20 -8.97
N ASN A 18 14.84 3.67 -7.95
CA ASN A 18 16.05 2.85 -8.11
C ASN A 18 15.77 1.54 -8.83
N GLU A 19 14.53 1.02 -8.74
CA GLU A 19 14.09 -0.15 -9.49
C GLU A 19 13.66 0.19 -10.91
N GLU A 20 13.91 1.43 -11.33
CA GLU A 20 13.62 1.91 -12.69
C GLU A 20 12.16 1.83 -13.09
N LYS A 21 11.25 1.97 -12.10
CA LYS A 21 9.82 2.04 -12.38
C LYS A 21 9.49 3.36 -13.07
N SER A 22 8.51 3.35 -13.97
CA SER A 22 8.08 4.57 -14.67
C SER A 22 7.48 5.57 -13.68
N GLU A 23 7.46 6.85 -14.05
CA GLU A 23 6.83 7.89 -13.22
C GLU A 23 5.37 7.57 -12.93
N ALA A 24 4.65 7.05 -13.91
CA ALA A 24 3.25 6.67 -13.74
C ALA A 24 3.10 5.57 -12.68
N THR A 25 3.98 4.56 -12.71
CA THR A 25 3.97 3.46 -11.74
C THR A 25 4.32 3.96 -10.35
N VAL A 26 5.34 4.81 -10.23
CA VAL A 26 5.75 5.38 -8.94
C VAL A 26 4.59 6.19 -8.33
N SER A 27 3.98 7.07 -9.14
CA SER A 27 2.85 7.88 -8.69
C SER A 27 1.67 7.03 -8.25
N LYS A 28 1.35 5.98 -9.01
CA LYS A 28 0.24 5.07 -8.71
C LYS A 28 0.47 4.35 -7.39
N TYR A 29 1.66 3.80 -7.20
CA TYR A 29 1.98 3.05 -5.98
C TYR A 29 1.94 3.95 -4.75
N LEU A 30 2.54 5.14 -4.84
CA LEU A 30 2.53 6.09 -3.74
C LEU A 30 1.13 6.56 -3.42
N HIS A 31 0.32 6.81 -4.44
CA HIS A 31 -1.08 7.21 -4.25
C HIS A 31 -1.86 6.13 -3.50
N ASP A 32 -1.75 4.89 -3.95
CA ASP A 32 -2.49 3.78 -3.34
C ASP A 32 -2.10 3.57 -1.88
N VAL A 33 -0.81 3.68 -1.57
CA VAL A 33 -0.33 3.56 -0.19
C VAL A 33 -0.80 4.74 0.66
N ALA A 34 -0.77 5.96 0.10
CA ALA A 34 -1.23 7.15 0.81
C ALA A 34 -2.72 7.07 1.16
N VAL A 35 -3.55 6.60 0.23
CA VAL A 35 -4.99 6.43 0.46
C VAL A 35 -5.21 5.39 1.56
N PHE A 36 -4.48 4.29 1.53
CA PHE A 36 -4.56 3.27 2.57
C PHE A 36 -4.15 3.85 3.93
N ALA A 37 -3.06 4.62 3.97
CA ALA A 37 -2.56 5.23 5.21
C ALA A 37 -3.61 6.17 5.82
N GLU A 38 -4.28 6.94 4.97
CA GLU A 38 -5.33 7.85 5.41
C GLU A 38 -6.52 7.07 5.99
N TRP A 39 -6.92 5.99 5.32
CA TRP A 39 -8.00 5.12 5.81
C TRP A 39 -7.61 4.47 7.14
N LEU A 40 -6.35 4.00 7.25
CA LEU A 40 -5.86 3.33 8.46
C LEU A 40 -5.87 4.27 9.68
N GLY A 41 -5.51 5.52 9.47
CA GLY A 41 -5.45 6.51 10.55
C GLY A 41 -4.44 6.11 11.62
N THR A 42 -4.87 6.10 12.88
CA THR A 42 -4.00 5.79 14.01
C THR A 42 -4.06 4.33 14.45
N ARG A 43 -4.81 3.49 13.71
CA ARG A 43 -4.92 2.07 14.05
C ARG A 43 -3.61 1.34 13.76
N ASP A 44 -3.35 0.30 14.55
CA ASP A 44 -2.19 -0.55 14.30
C ASP A 44 -2.42 -1.35 13.01
N LEU A 45 -1.35 -1.50 12.23
CA LEU A 45 -1.40 -2.29 11.01
C LEU A 45 -1.31 -3.77 11.36
N GLU A 46 -2.39 -4.49 11.14
CA GLU A 46 -2.50 -5.94 11.36
C GLU A 46 -3.16 -6.57 10.13
N LYS A 47 -2.96 -7.87 9.98
CA LYS A 47 -3.51 -8.61 8.84
C LYS A 47 -5.03 -8.42 8.72
N ILE A 48 -5.74 -8.49 9.85
CA ILE A 48 -7.19 -8.33 9.86
C ILE A 48 -7.62 -6.95 9.33
N VAL A 49 -6.84 -5.92 9.64
CA VAL A 49 -7.12 -4.56 9.18
C VAL A 49 -6.95 -4.46 7.67
N VAL A 50 -5.93 -5.11 7.12
CA VAL A 50 -5.70 -5.15 5.67
C VAL A 50 -6.84 -5.90 4.96
N VAL A 51 -7.31 -7.00 5.56
CA VAL A 51 -8.46 -7.75 5.03
C VAL A 51 -9.72 -6.87 5.04
N GLU A 52 -9.93 -6.08 6.08
CA GLU A 52 -11.05 -5.11 6.14
C GLU A 52 -10.95 -4.08 5.04
N TYR A 53 -9.75 -3.58 4.77
CA TYR A 53 -9.53 -2.62 3.68
C TYR A 53 -9.87 -3.23 2.33
N LYS A 54 -9.45 -4.47 2.10
CA LYS A 54 -9.78 -5.21 0.87
C LYS A 54 -11.29 -5.29 0.69
N ALA A 55 -12.02 -5.68 1.75
CA ALA A 55 -13.48 -5.77 1.70
C ALA A 55 -14.11 -4.42 1.37
N CYS A 56 -13.58 -3.34 1.95
CA CYS A 56 -14.03 -1.99 1.69
C CYS A 56 -13.84 -1.60 0.22
N LEU A 57 -12.69 -1.94 -0.37
CA LEU A 57 -12.42 -1.69 -1.78
C LEU A 57 -13.36 -2.49 -2.67
N CYS A 58 -13.63 -3.74 -2.33
CA CYS A 58 -14.50 -4.61 -3.11
C CYS A 58 -15.92 -4.07 -3.20
N GLU A 59 -16.39 -3.32 -2.20
CA GLU A 59 -17.70 -2.70 -2.21
C GLU A 59 -17.78 -1.50 -3.14
N LYS A 60 -16.65 -0.82 -3.38
CA LYS A 60 -16.63 0.44 -4.13
C LYS A 60 -16.11 0.32 -5.55
N TYR A 61 -15.29 -0.66 -5.84
CA TYR A 61 -14.53 -0.74 -7.09
C TYR A 61 -14.65 -2.09 -7.77
N ALA A 62 -14.40 -2.11 -9.07
CA ALA A 62 -14.34 -3.34 -9.85
C ALA A 62 -13.08 -4.15 -9.46
N SER A 63 -13.14 -5.46 -9.71
CA SER A 63 -12.06 -6.39 -9.35
C SER A 63 -10.68 -5.95 -9.85
N ALA A 64 -10.59 -5.45 -11.08
CA ALA A 64 -9.32 -5.02 -11.65
C ALA A 64 -8.72 -3.86 -10.85
N SER A 65 -9.55 -2.90 -10.44
CA SER A 65 -9.10 -1.76 -9.63
C SER A 65 -8.67 -2.19 -8.23
N VAL A 66 -9.42 -3.12 -7.63
CA VAL A 66 -9.08 -3.67 -6.32
C VAL A 66 -7.73 -4.37 -6.39
N ASN A 67 -7.53 -5.24 -7.40
CA ASN A 67 -6.28 -5.97 -7.54
C ASN A 67 -5.08 -5.04 -7.77
N ALA A 68 -5.26 -3.96 -8.53
CA ALA A 68 -4.21 -2.97 -8.77
C ALA A 68 -3.81 -2.27 -7.45
N ALA A 69 -4.80 -1.87 -6.66
CA ALA A 69 -4.53 -1.21 -5.37
C ALA A 69 -3.83 -2.17 -4.40
N LEU A 70 -4.27 -3.43 -4.35
CA LEU A 70 -3.66 -4.43 -3.47
C LEU A 70 -2.22 -4.76 -3.91
N SER A 71 -1.96 -4.76 -5.21
CA SER A 71 -0.59 -4.96 -5.73
C SER A 71 0.34 -3.86 -5.23
N SER A 72 -0.11 -2.60 -5.24
CA SER A 72 0.66 -1.49 -4.72
C SER A 72 0.96 -1.66 -3.24
N LEU A 73 -0.05 -2.03 -2.45
CA LEU A 73 0.11 -2.25 -1.02
C LEU A 73 1.04 -3.42 -0.72
N ASN A 74 0.88 -4.52 -1.45
CA ASN A 74 1.73 -5.70 -1.25
C ASN A 74 3.19 -5.39 -1.55
N CYS A 75 3.45 -4.58 -2.57
CA CYS A 75 4.80 -4.12 -2.89
C CYS A 75 5.38 -3.29 -1.75
N PHE A 76 4.59 -2.37 -1.20
CA PHE A 76 5.01 -1.55 -0.07
C PHE A 76 5.29 -2.41 1.18
N PHE A 77 4.40 -3.36 1.48
CA PHE A 77 4.57 -4.24 2.63
C PHE A 77 5.83 -5.09 2.49
N ALA A 78 6.10 -5.61 1.29
CA ALA A 78 7.33 -6.36 1.03
C ALA A 78 8.56 -5.48 1.21
N PHE A 79 8.51 -4.24 0.73
CA PHE A 79 9.59 -3.27 0.91
C PHE A 79 9.87 -3.02 2.41
N CYS A 80 8.84 -2.92 3.22
CA CYS A 80 8.97 -2.71 4.66
C CYS A 80 9.35 -3.99 5.43
N GLY A 81 9.35 -5.14 4.77
CA GLY A 81 9.58 -6.41 5.43
C GLY A 81 8.36 -6.94 6.17
N TRP A 82 7.18 -6.42 5.88
CA TRP A 82 5.93 -6.80 6.53
C TRP A 82 5.19 -7.87 5.72
N TYR A 83 5.84 -8.99 5.50
CA TYR A 83 5.30 -10.05 4.63
C TYR A 83 3.98 -10.64 5.12
N ASP A 84 3.75 -10.62 6.43
CA ASP A 84 2.52 -11.14 7.03
C ASP A 84 1.29 -10.30 6.69
N GLN A 85 1.48 -9.08 6.23
CA GLN A 85 0.40 -8.16 5.93
C GLN A 85 -0.12 -8.26 4.49
N ARG A 86 0.60 -8.94 3.61
CA ARG A 86 0.21 -9.04 2.19
C ARG A 86 -1.08 -9.85 2.02
N VAL A 87 -1.89 -9.45 1.09
CA VAL A 87 -3.16 -10.09 0.77
C VAL A 87 -3.28 -10.46 -0.70
#